data_17ba45f20415bdad38a3de832fac19bc
#
_entry.id   17ba45f20415bdad38a3de832fac19bc
#
_cell.length_a   1.000
_cell.length_b   1.000
_cell.length_c   1.000
_cell.angle_alpha   90.00
_cell.angle_beta   90.00
_cell.angle_gamma   90.00
#
_symmetry.space_group_name_H-M   'P 1'
#
loop_
_entity.id
_entity.type
_entity.pdbx_description
1 polymer ?
#
loop_
_entity_poly.entity_id
_entity_poly.type
_entity_poly.pdbx_seq_one_letter_code
_entity_poly.pdbx_strand_id
1 'polypeptide(L)'
;GTPGWTCTPGQPEPGAMDIPGNGKDDDCDGTVDNGAPLNCDSAITVIADNDPMHAAMAIGLCQVSDGVKWGVLEAKYVKADGAPAESAPPVDPRQHGLLPKFGANVNVQEGGRMLAISSGTARQPGDAGYEEVGGWDAISMGTAPAGFPIDSPSCPNVQTANDTKAWNPVALELKIKAPLNAKSFKFNFNFYTYEWPGYVCTKFNDFFVALQSPAPPSALRISASKSSAM
;
A
#
# COMPACT_ATOMS: atom_id res chain seq x y z
N GLY A 1 31.42 0.79 -13.19
CA GLY A 1 31.66 0.51 -11.79
C GLY A 1 30.38 0.79 -11.01
N THR A 2 29.76 -0.23 -10.48
CA THR A 2 28.71 -0.11 -9.47
C THR A 2 29.28 0.66 -8.28
N PRO A 3 28.63 1.71 -7.78
CA PRO A 3 29.04 2.32 -6.52
C PRO A 3 28.85 1.26 -5.43
N GLY A 4 29.95 0.67 -4.99
CA GLY A 4 29.95 -0.17 -3.81
C GLY A 4 29.68 0.72 -2.61
N TRP A 5 28.66 0.43 -1.86
CA TRP A 5 28.53 0.90 -0.50
C TRP A 5 29.63 0.20 0.29
N THR A 6 30.57 0.95 0.82
CA THR A 6 31.48 0.43 1.83
C THR A 6 30.86 0.75 3.16
N CYS A 7 30.37 -0.28 3.84
CA CYS A 7 30.14 -0.18 5.27
C CYS A 7 31.44 0.30 5.93
N THR A 8 31.37 1.30 6.78
CA THR A 8 32.46 1.59 7.68
C THR A 8 32.46 0.49 8.72
N PRO A 9 33.42 -0.44 8.75
CA PRO A 9 33.44 -1.52 9.73
C PRO A 9 33.38 -0.94 11.14
N GLY A 10 32.41 -1.35 11.92
CA GLY A 10 32.34 -1.04 13.34
C GLY A 10 31.23 -0.11 13.80
N GLN A 11 30.28 0.23 12.97
CA GLN A 11 29.06 0.95 13.36
C GLN A 11 27.81 0.36 12.68
N PRO A 12 27.47 -0.92 12.93
CA PRO A 12 26.16 -1.39 12.52
C PRO A 12 25.09 -0.56 13.25
N GLU A 13 24.03 -0.19 12.56
CA GLU A 13 22.89 0.41 13.26
C GLU A 13 22.32 -0.68 14.18
N PRO A 14 22.26 -0.49 15.51
CA PRO A 14 21.84 -1.56 16.42
C PRO A 14 20.47 -2.10 16.04
N GLY A 15 20.40 -3.40 15.73
CA GLY A 15 19.18 -4.08 15.32
C GLY A 15 18.71 -3.75 13.91
N ALA A 16 19.54 -3.15 13.07
CA ALA A 16 19.34 -3.15 11.63
C ALA A 16 19.33 -4.61 11.10
N MET A 17 18.75 -4.81 9.96
CA MET A 17 18.77 -6.09 9.23
C MET A 17 19.03 -5.80 7.77
N ASP A 18 19.70 -6.73 7.11
CA ASP A 18 19.87 -6.64 5.67
C ASP A 18 18.53 -6.64 4.93
N ILE A 19 18.54 -5.96 3.79
CA ILE A 19 17.45 -6.07 2.81
C ILE A 19 17.70 -7.34 1.99
N PRO A 20 16.92 -8.39 2.18
CA PRO A 20 17.22 -9.68 1.60
C PRO A 20 17.29 -9.65 0.07
N GLY A 21 18.29 -10.34 -0.51
CA GLY A 21 18.42 -10.55 -1.93
C GLY A 21 18.91 -9.36 -2.74
N ASN A 22 19.43 -8.30 -2.10
CA ASN A 22 20.02 -7.17 -2.82
C ASN A 22 21.53 -7.28 -3.03
N GLY A 23 22.18 -8.31 -2.46
CA GLY A 23 23.60 -8.58 -2.55
C GLY A 23 24.48 -7.61 -1.76
N LYS A 24 23.94 -6.98 -0.72
CA LYS A 24 24.63 -6.00 0.12
C LYS A 24 24.49 -6.35 1.59
N ASP A 25 25.45 -5.93 2.34
CA ASP A 25 25.43 -5.90 3.80
C ASP A 25 24.88 -4.54 4.23
N ASP A 26 23.53 -4.44 4.37
CA ASP A 26 22.87 -3.17 4.65
C ASP A 26 22.92 -2.80 6.14
N ASP A 27 23.13 -3.78 7.02
CA ASP A 27 23.26 -3.55 8.45
C ASP A 27 24.72 -3.51 8.94
N CYS A 28 25.65 -3.75 8.03
CA CYS A 28 27.09 -3.64 8.26
C CYS A 28 27.60 -4.61 9.34
N ASP A 29 26.99 -5.78 9.49
CA ASP A 29 27.44 -6.81 10.43
C ASP A 29 28.56 -7.71 9.87
N GLY A 30 28.85 -7.58 8.57
CA GLY A 30 29.88 -8.34 7.85
C GLY A 30 29.32 -9.54 7.10
N THR A 31 27.99 -9.75 7.11
CA THR A 31 27.33 -10.86 6.44
C THR A 31 26.28 -10.30 5.48
N VAL A 32 26.43 -10.58 4.19
CA VAL A 32 25.54 -10.10 3.14
C VAL A 32 24.21 -10.85 3.18
N ASP A 33 23.09 -10.12 3.03
CA ASP A 33 21.75 -10.68 2.89
C ASP A 33 21.31 -11.62 4.06
N ASN A 34 21.79 -11.41 5.27
CA ASN A 34 21.42 -12.21 6.44
C ASN A 34 20.18 -11.68 7.19
N GLY A 35 19.44 -10.78 6.58
CA GLY A 35 18.27 -10.13 7.15
C GLY A 35 17.07 -11.05 7.36
N ALA A 36 15.97 -10.46 7.84
CA ALA A 36 14.73 -11.20 8.07
C ALA A 36 14.23 -11.88 6.79
N PRO A 37 13.61 -13.06 6.91
CA PRO A 37 13.09 -13.77 5.75
C PRO A 37 12.05 -12.91 5.00
N LEU A 38 12.11 -12.97 3.66
CA LEU A 38 11.20 -12.30 2.72
C LEU A 38 9.71 -12.69 2.88
N ASN A 39 9.39 -13.62 3.76
CA ASN A 39 8.03 -14.11 4.00
C ASN A 39 7.60 -13.96 5.46
N CYS A 40 7.82 -12.81 6.04
CA CYS A 40 7.37 -12.51 7.41
C CYS A 40 5.83 -12.59 7.57
N ASP A 41 5.12 -12.66 6.47
CA ASP A 41 3.68 -12.88 6.38
C ASP A 41 3.26 -14.36 6.35
N SER A 42 4.21 -15.30 6.50
CA SER A 42 3.94 -16.74 6.44
C SER A 42 2.94 -17.24 7.49
N ALA A 43 2.82 -16.55 8.61
CA ALA A 43 1.84 -16.84 9.66
C ALA A 43 0.42 -16.32 9.33
N ILE A 44 0.28 -15.50 8.29
CA ILE A 44 -1.01 -14.91 7.90
C ILE A 44 -1.76 -15.92 7.05
N THR A 45 -2.80 -16.52 7.61
CA THR A 45 -3.54 -17.61 6.96
C THR A 45 -4.91 -17.19 6.45
N VAL A 46 -5.43 -16.06 6.89
CA VAL A 46 -6.79 -15.61 6.58
C VAL A 46 -6.79 -14.35 5.70
N ILE A 47 -7.75 -14.28 4.77
CA ILE A 47 -7.93 -13.11 3.91
C ILE A 47 -8.51 -11.93 4.71
N ALA A 48 -9.45 -12.22 5.60
CA ALA A 48 -10.14 -11.23 6.44
C ALA A 48 -9.31 -10.85 7.68
N ASP A 49 -8.01 -10.64 7.49
CA ASP A 49 -7.11 -10.18 8.53
C ASP A 49 -7.24 -8.66 8.68
N ASN A 50 -7.52 -8.22 9.90
CA ASN A 50 -7.74 -6.80 10.20
C ASN A 50 -6.55 -6.16 10.92
N ASP A 51 -5.44 -6.88 11.10
CA ASP A 51 -4.23 -6.31 11.69
C ASP A 51 -3.47 -5.48 10.64
N PRO A 52 -3.35 -4.16 10.81
CA PRO A 52 -2.63 -3.32 9.86
C PRO A 52 -1.12 -3.60 9.84
N MET A 53 -0.55 -4.18 10.90
CA MET A 53 0.85 -4.63 10.88
C MET A 53 1.03 -5.85 9.97
N HIS A 54 0.05 -6.76 9.93
CA HIS A 54 0.05 -7.84 8.95
C HIS A 54 -0.07 -7.31 7.51
N ALA A 55 -0.81 -6.24 7.30
CA ALA A 55 -0.84 -5.56 6.00
C ALA A 55 0.53 -4.98 5.61
N ALA A 56 1.26 -4.42 6.56
CA ALA A 56 2.64 -3.97 6.33
C ALA A 56 3.57 -5.15 5.98
N MET A 57 3.44 -6.28 6.68
CA MET A 57 4.20 -7.49 6.38
C MET A 57 3.87 -8.05 4.99
N ALA A 58 2.60 -8.04 4.59
CA ALA A 58 2.16 -8.51 3.26
C ALA A 58 2.67 -7.66 2.08
N ILE A 59 3.20 -6.47 2.34
CA ILE A 59 3.88 -5.63 1.35
C ILE A 59 5.40 -5.58 1.56
N GLY A 60 5.96 -6.55 2.30
CA GLY A 60 7.40 -6.71 2.48
C GLY A 60 8.03 -5.90 3.61
N LEU A 61 7.24 -5.18 4.41
CA LEU A 61 7.76 -4.41 5.56
C LEU A 61 7.81 -5.28 6.82
N CYS A 62 8.78 -6.17 6.85
CA CYS A 62 8.91 -7.18 7.91
C CYS A 62 9.49 -6.66 9.23
N GLN A 63 10.23 -5.56 9.17
CA GLN A 63 10.91 -5.06 10.35
C GLN A 63 10.03 -4.07 11.12
N VAL A 64 9.80 -4.37 12.39
CA VAL A 64 9.17 -3.45 13.35
C VAL A 64 10.24 -2.61 14.00
N SER A 65 10.07 -1.29 13.98
CA SER A 65 10.98 -0.37 14.64
C SER A 65 10.66 -0.27 16.13
N ASP A 66 11.70 -0.28 16.95
CA ASP A 66 11.63 0.07 18.38
C ASP A 66 11.87 1.57 18.63
N GLY A 67 11.95 2.36 17.55
CA GLY A 67 12.29 3.77 17.60
C GLY A 67 13.79 4.04 17.42
N VAL A 68 14.64 3.04 17.52
CA VAL A 68 16.09 3.13 17.30
C VAL A 68 16.45 2.59 15.91
N LYS A 69 16.11 1.34 15.63
CA LYS A 69 16.33 0.70 14.33
C LYS A 69 15.30 1.16 13.29
N TRP A 70 15.62 1.04 12.00
CA TRP A 70 14.67 1.27 10.93
C TRP A 70 13.51 0.27 10.99
N GLY A 71 12.38 0.58 10.36
CA GLY A 71 11.23 -0.31 10.29
C GLY A 71 9.91 0.41 10.49
N VAL A 72 8.84 -0.38 10.59
CA VAL A 72 7.48 0.13 10.81
C VAL A 72 7.33 0.49 12.28
N LEU A 73 7.04 1.74 12.56
CA LEU A 73 6.70 2.25 13.90
C LEU A 73 5.22 2.08 14.21
N GLU A 74 4.38 2.26 13.21
CA GLU A 74 2.93 2.21 13.36
C GLU A 74 2.29 1.90 12.01
N ALA A 75 1.22 1.10 12.04
CA ALA A 75 0.36 0.84 10.90
C ALA A 75 -1.10 1.01 11.33
N LYS A 76 -1.92 1.60 10.47
CA LYS A 76 -3.36 1.82 10.71
C LYS A 76 -4.14 1.73 9.43
N TYR A 77 -5.36 1.19 9.48
CA TYR A 77 -6.34 1.47 8.45
C TYR A 77 -7.01 2.80 8.73
N VAL A 78 -7.15 3.61 7.69
CA VAL A 78 -7.71 4.95 7.76
C VAL A 78 -8.60 5.22 6.54
N LYS A 79 -9.39 6.28 6.59
CA LYS A 79 -10.06 6.83 5.42
C LYS A 79 -9.10 7.64 4.54
N ALA A 80 -9.55 8.07 3.37
CA ALA A 80 -8.70 8.81 2.43
C ALA A 80 -8.16 10.13 2.98
N ASP A 81 -8.84 10.76 3.90
CA ASP A 81 -8.44 12.00 4.57
C ASP A 81 -7.58 11.77 5.84
N GLY A 82 -7.23 10.51 6.13
CA GLY A 82 -6.51 10.13 7.34
C GLY A 82 -7.39 9.99 8.59
N ALA A 83 -8.70 10.17 8.48
CA ALA A 83 -9.59 9.93 9.61
C ALA A 83 -9.55 8.43 10.00
N PRO A 84 -9.66 8.09 11.29
CA PRO A 84 -9.69 6.70 11.74
C PRO A 84 -10.74 5.87 11.01
N ALA A 85 -10.41 4.63 10.66
CA ALA A 85 -11.31 3.73 9.91
C ALA A 85 -12.63 3.49 10.64
N GLU A 86 -12.61 3.50 11.96
CA GLU A 86 -13.78 3.34 12.84
C GLU A 86 -14.67 4.58 12.95
N SER A 87 -14.25 5.74 12.43
CA SER A 87 -15.05 6.96 12.43
C SER A 87 -16.36 6.77 11.64
N ALA A 88 -17.46 7.26 12.17
CA ALA A 88 -18.78 7.08 11.56
C ALA A 88 -18.96 7.83 10.22
N PRO A 89 -19.55 7.18 9.21
CA PRO A 89 -19.77 5.76 9.05
C PRO A 89 -18.43 5.02 8.86
N PRO A 90 -18.21 3.88 9.55
CA PRO A 90 -16.91 3.21 9.55
C PRO A 90 -16.57 2.58 8.20
N VAL A 91 -15.28 2.35 7.99
CA VAL A 91 -14.79 1.50 6.89
C VAL A 91 -15.26 0.07 7.14
N ASP A 92 -15.84 -0.56 6.14
CA ASP A 92 -16.20 -1.98 6.24
C ASP A 92 -14.92 -2.83 6.19
N PRO A 93 -14.73 -3.79 7.11
CA PRO A 93 -13.53 -4.63 7.12
C PRO A 93 -13.31 -5.43 5.83
N ARG A 94 -14.33 -5.60 4.99
CA ARG A 94 -14.19 -6.25 3.69
C ARG A 94 -13.53 -5.37 2.64
N GLN A 95 -13.36 -4.08 2.89
CA GLN A 95 -12.68 -3.16 1.98
C GLN A 95 -11.14 -3.35 1.96
N HIS A 96 -10.61 -4.14 2.87
CA HIS A 96 -9.20 -4.55 2.83
C HIS A 96 -9.08 -6.07 3.02
N GLY A 97 -7.95 -6.63 2.59
CA GLY A 97 -7.69 -8.05 2.73
C GLY A 97 -6.26 -8.42 2.38
N LEU A 98 -5.83 -9.58 2.89
CA LEU A 98 -4.51 -10.13 2.64
C LEU A 98 -4.66 -11.38 1.76
N LEU A 99 -4.56 -11.19 0.45
CA LEU A 99 -4.88 -12.21 -0.53
C LEU A 99 -3.64 -13.05 -0.90
N PRO A 100 -3.78 -14.38 -1.08
CA PRO A 100 -2.69 -15.22 -1.59
C PRO A 100 -2.49 -15.07 -3.10
N LYS A 101 -3.49 -14.54 -3.81
CA LYS A 101 -3.50 -14.21 -5.24
C LYS A 101 -4.73 -13.38 -5.57
N PHE A 102 -4.77 -12.76 -6.74
CA PHE A 102 -5.97 -12.11 -7.26
C PHE A 102 -6.22 -12.56 -8.70
N GLY A 103 -7.42 -13.13 -8.93
CA GLY A 103 -7.76 -13.74 -10.21
C GLY A 103 -6.84 -14.91 -10.57
N ALA A 104 -6.73 -15.18 -11.86
CA ALA A 104 -5.90 -16.27 -12.38
C ALA A 104 -4.42 -15.89 -12.52
N ASN A 105 -4.13 -14.61 -12.73
CA ASN A 105 -2.84 -14.16 -13.24
C ASN A 105 -2.06 -13.24 -12.31
N VAL A 106 -2.67 -12.74 -11.22
CA VAL A 106 -1.98 -11.86 -10.28
C VAL A 106 -1.53 -12.69 -9.08
N ASN A 107 -0.24 -12.96 -9.07
CA ASN A 107 0.41 -13.69 -7.99
C ASN A 107 1.11 -12.71 -7.05
N VAL A 108 1.32 -13.14 -5.82
CA VAL A 108 2.18 -12.46 -4.86
C VAL A 108 3.57 -12.32 -5.46
N GLN A 109 4.17 -11.15 -5.34
CA GLN A 109 5.52 -10.89 -5.84
C GLN A 109 6.58 -11.30 -4.83
N GLU A 110 6.24 -11.24 -3.54
CA GLU A 110 7.13 -11.51 -2.43
C GLU A 110 6.31 -12.00 -1.24
N GLY A 111 6.84 -12.94 -0.45
CA GLY A 111 6.10 -13.54 0.65
C GLY A 111 4.96 -14.45 0.22
N GLY A 112 3.95 -14.57 1.05
CA GLY A 112 2.77 -15.43 0.85
C GLY A 112 1.46 -14.66 0.64
N ARG A 113 1.47 -13.34 0.84
CA ARG A 113 0.28 -12.49 0.80
C ARG A 113 0.54 -11.19 0.04
N MET A 114 -0.53 -10.60 -0.46
CA MET A 114 -0.56 -9.24 -0.98
C MET A 114 -1.66 -8.46 -0.28
N LEU A 115 -1.43 -7.19 -0.02
CA LEU A 115 -2.47 -6.29 0.44
C LEU A 115 -3.39 -5.93 -0.72
N ALA A 116 -4.68 -6.11 -0.53
CA ALA A 116 -5.73 -5.56 -1.37
C ALA A 116 -6.51 -4.50 -0.58
N ILE A 117 -6.79 -3.38 -1.22
CA ILE A 117 -7.71 -2.35 -0.73
C ILE A 117 -8.71 -2.01 -1.84
N SER A 118 -9.95 -1.72 -1.48
CA SER A 118 -11.04 -1.56 -2.46
C SER A 118 -12.10 -0.58 -1.96
N SER A 119 -12.69 0.16 -2.86
CA SER A 119 -13.92 0.91 -2.62
C SER A 119 -15.17 0.00 -2.53
N GLY A 120 -15.02 -1.27 -2.91
CA GLY A 120 -15.97 -2.36 -2.69
C GLY A 120 -15.38 -3.41 -1.76
N THR A 121 -15.54 -4.70 -2.07
CA THR A 121 -14.90 -5.78 -1.33
C THR A 121 -13.50 -6.10 -1.88
N ALA A 122 -12.48 -6.11 -1.04
CA ALA A 122 -11.14 -6.61 -1.36
C ALA A 122 -11.13 -8.15 -1.31
N ARG A 123 -12.00 -8.75 -2.09
CA ARG A 123 -12.26 -10.19 -2.19
C ARG A 123 -12.46 -10.55 -3.65
N GLN A 124 -12.25 -11.79 -4.00
CA GLN A 124 -12.55 -12.35 -5.32
C GLN A 124 -13.68 -13.38 -5.21
N PRO A 125 -14.33 -13.73 -6.32
CA PRO A 125 -15.36 -14.76 -6.32
C PRO A 125 -14.89 -16.05 -5.63
N GLY A 126 -15.67 -16.51 -4.65
CA GLY A 126 -15.37 -17.67 -3.81
C GLY A 126 -14.71 -17.33 -2.46
N ASP A 127 -14.24 -16.13 -2.25
CA ASP A 127 -13.75 -15.70 -0.94
C ASP A 127 -14.92 -15.37 0.01
N ALA A 128 -14.76 -15.65 1.28
CA ALA A 128 -15.72 -15.24 2.29
C ALA A 128 -15.84 -13.72 2.33
N GLY A 129 -17.06 -13.21 2.25
CA GLY A 129 -17.34 -11.76 2.22
C GLY A 129 -17.20 -11.11 0.85
N TYR A 130 -17.03 -11.90 -0.23
CA TYR A 130 -17.15 -11.36 -1.58
C TYR A 130 -18.57 -10.90 -1.86
N GLU A 131 -18.70 -9.74 -2.48
CA GLU A 131 -19.94 -9.25 -3.07
C GLU A 131 -19.66 -8.74 -4.48
N GLU A 132 -20.59 -9.00 -5.38
CA GLU A 132 -20.50 -8.51 -6.75
C GLU A 132 -20.66 -6.98 -6.80
N VAL A 133 -20.08 -6.38 -7.83
CA VAL A 133 -20.29 -4.96 -8.12
C VAL A 133 -21.77 -4.70 -8.35
N GLY A 134 -22.32 -3.73 -7.61
CA GLY A 134 -23.76 -3.44 -7.58
C GLY A 134 -24.55 -4.12 -6.46
N GLY A 135 -24.00 -5.15 -5.81
CA GLY A 135 -24.53 -5.71 -4.56
C GLY A 135 -23.97 -5.08 -3.30
N TRP A 136 -22.89 -4.29 -3.43
CA TRP A 136 -22.23 -3.63 -2.32
C TRP A 136 -23.05 -2.44 -1.81
N ASP A 137 -23.55 -2.56 -0.60
CA ASP A 137 -24.42 -1.57 0.05
C ASP A 137 -23.78 -0.89 1.27
N ALA A 138 -22.63 -1.36 1.72
CA ALA A 138 -21.89 -0.71 2.79
C ALA A 138 -21.34 0.63 2.30
N ILE A 139 -21.70 1.70 2.99
CA ILE A 139 -21.32 3.06 2.62
C ILE A 139 -20.54 3.67 3.76
N SER A 140 -19.22 3.72 3.63
CA SER A 140 -18.40 4.64 4.38
C SER A 140 -18.19 5.91 3.57
N MET A 141 -18.00 7.01 4.25
CA MET A 141 -17.78 8.31 3.62
C MET A 141 -16.56 8.99 4.26
N GLY A 142 -15.83 9.72 3.44
CA GLY A 142 -14.71 10.54 3.88
C GLY A 142 -14.54 11.73 2.94
N THR A 143 -13.45 12.42 3.14
CA THR A 143 -13.02 13.52 2.28
C THR A 143 -11.82 13.03 1.46
N ALA A 144 -11.74 13.41 0.20
CA ALA A 144 -10.56 13.16 -0.60
C ALA A 144 -9.34 13.89 0.00
N PRO A 145 -8.13 13.36 -0.14
CA PRO A 145 -6.93 14.05 0.29
C PRO A 145 -6.82 15.44 -0.36
N ALA A 146 -6.16 16.37 0.31
CA ALA A 146 -5.97 17.72 -0.21
C ALA A 146 -5.34 17.70 -1.62
N GLY A 147 -5.95 18.40 -2.55
CA GLY A 147 -5.54 18.44 -3.96
C GLY A 147 -6.14 17.34 -4.83
N PHE A 148 -7.01 16.48 -4.30
CA PHE A 148 -7.74 15.46 -5.03
C PHE A 148 -9.25 15.67 -4.92
N PRO A 149 -10.05 15.15 -5.90
CA PRO A 149 -9.62 14.48 -7.12
C PRO A 149 -8.89 15.38 -8.11
N ILE A 150 -8.13 14.79 -9.03
CA ILE A 150 -7.42 15.49 -10.11
C ILE A 150 -7.99 15.01 -11.45
N ASP A 151 -8.29 15.93 -12.34
CA ASP A 151 -8.70 15.60 -13.70
C ASP A 151 -7.62 14.81 -14.43
N SER A 152 -8.04 13.79 -15.15
CA SER A 152 -7.16 13.16 -16.16
C SER A 152 -6.86 14.18 -17.26
N PRO A 153 -5.62 14.26 -17.76
CA PRO A 153 -5.32 15.09 -18.94
C PRO A 153 -6.19 14.77 -20.17
N SER A 154 -6.68 13.56 -20.27
CA SER A 154 -7.57 13.13 -21.35
C SER A 154 -9.04 13.50 -21.12
N CYS A 155 -9.40 13.91 -19.93
CA CYS A 155 -10.78 14.25 -19.53
C CYS A 155 -10.76 15.50 -18.64
N PRO A 156 -10.44 16.66 -19.18
CA PRO A 156 -10.36 17.90 -18.42
C PRO A 156 -11.75 18.41 -18.02
N ASN A 157 -11.83 19.10 -16.87
CA ASN A 157 -13.05 19.75 -16.34
C ASN A 157 -14.19 18.79 -15.98
N VAL A 158 -13.86 17.55 -15.67
CA VAL A 158 -14.83 16.54 -15.20
C VAL A 158 -15.02 16.62 -13.70
N GLN A 159 -13.94 16.83 -12.97
CA GLN A 159 -13.96 16.98 -11.52
C GLN A 159 -14.22 18.45 -11.16
N THR A 160 -15.14 18.70 -10.26
CA THR A 160 -15.35 20.04 -9.76
C THR A 160 -14.51 20.26 -8.50
N ALA A 161 -13.98 21.46 -8.32
CA ALA A 161 -13.17 21.82 -7.15
C ALA A 161 -13.89 21.62 -5.80
N ASN A 162 -15.21 21.44 -5.81
CA ASN A 162 -16.04 21.26 -4.63
C ASN A 162 -16.45 19.79 -4.40
N ASP A 163 -16.10 18.88 -5.31
CA ASP A 163 -16.45 17.47 -5.17
C ASP A 163 -15.33 16.72 -4.42
N THR A 164 -15.22 17.02 -3.15
CA THR A 164 -14.20 16.44 -2.27
C THR A 164 -14.68 15.19 -1.54
N LYS A 165 -15.89 14.71 -1.82
CA LYS A 165 -16.39 13.49 -1.19
C LYS A 165 -15.69 12.26 -1.74
N ALA A 166 -15.24 11.41 -0.82
CA ALA A 166 -14.75 10.07 -1.13
C ALA A 166 -15.77 9.04 -0.64
N TRP A 167 -16.21 8.18 -1.55
CA TRP A 167 -17.13 7.08 -1.26
C TRP A 167 -16.32 5.82 -1.00
N ASN A 168 -16.66 5.15 0.10
CA ASN A 168 -15.97 3.93 0.53
C ASN A 168 -14.43 4.05 0.53
N PRO A 169 -13.87 5.15 1.07
CA PRO A 169 -12.44 5.33 1.08
C PRO A 169 -11.79 4.41 2.11
N VAL A 170 -10.71 3.78 1.71
CA VAL A 170 -9.86 2.97 2.61
C VAL A 170 -8.41 3.18 2.25
N ALA A 171 -7.55 3.28 3.24
CA ALA A 171 -6.11 3.38 3.07
C ALA A 171 -5.37 2.64 4.19
N LEU A 172 -4.14 2.24 3.92
CA LEU A 172 -3.17 1.83 4.92
C LEU A 172 -2.23 3.02 5.17
N GLU A 173 -2.24 3.55 6.38
CA GLU A 173 -1.28 4.54 6.85
C GLU A 173 -0.13 3.83 7.56
N LEU A 174 1.09 4.17 7.17
CA LEU A 174 2.31 3.61 7.73
C LEU A 174 3.21 4.73 8.24
N LYS A 175 3.65 4.61 9.48
CA LYS A 175 4.75 5.42 10.02
C LYS A 175 6.01 4.57 10.02
N ILE A 176 6.98 4.99 9.24
CA ILE A 176 8.21 4.22 9.03
C ILE A 176 9.39 5.06 9.49
N LYS A 177 10.26 4.47 10.30
CA LYS A 177 11.60 4.99 10.50
C LYS A 177 12.47 4.51 9.34
N ALA A 178 12.84 5.43 8.47
CA ALA A 178 13.70 5.11 7.35
C ALA A 178 15.15 4.89 7.80
N PRO A 179 15.90 3.98 7.15
CA PRO A 179 17.33 3.88 7.33
C PRO A 179 18.03 5.21 7.01
N LEU A 180 19.08 5.55 7.73
CA LEU A 180 19.83 6.80 7.53
C LEU A 180 20.44 6.94 6.13
N ASN A 181 20.73 5.82 5.50
CA ASN A 181 21.29 5.74 4.14
C ASN A 181 20.22 5.61 3.05
N ALA A 182 18.93 5.53 3.39
CA ALA A 182 17.86 5.45 2.42
C ALA A 182 17.80 6.71 1.56
N LYS A 183 17.70 6.53 0.24
CA LYS A 183 17.59 7.60 -0.76
C LYS A 183 16.22 7.66 -1.41
N SER A 184 15.51 6.54 -1.42
CA SER A 184 14.17 6.41 -2.00
C SER A 184 13.51 5.15 -1.47
N PHE A 185 12.21 5.05 -1.72
CA PHE A 185 11.48 3.79 -1.60
C PHE A 185 10.72 3.53 -2.90
N LYS A 186 10.37 2.28 -3.11
CA LYS A 186 9.57 1.81 -4.24
C LYS A 186 8.59 0.77 -3.75
N PHE A 187 7.39 0.78 -4.28
CA PHE A 187 6.44 -0.31 -4.13
C PHE A 187 5.79 -0.60 -5.49
N ASN A 188 5.35 -1.83 -5.68
CA ASN A 188 4.61 -2.24 -6.87
C ASN A 188 3.13 -2.33 -6.51
N PHE A 189 2.26 -1.91 -7.43
CA PHE A 189 0.82 -2.03 -7.27
C PHE A 189 0.16 -2.31 -8.62
N ASN A 190 -1.02 -2.93 -8.55
CA ASN A 190 -1.93 -3.06 -9.66
C ASN A 190 -3.21 -2.30 -9.30
N PHE A 191 -3.71 -1.52 -10.23
CA PHE A 191 -4.98 -0.82 -10.07
C PHE A 191 -6.01 -1.41 -11.02
N TYR A 192 -7.16 -1.76 -10.49
CA TYR A 192 -8.30 -2.30 -11.21
C TYR A 192 -9.50 -1.40 -10.99
N THR A 193 -10.27 -1.16 -12.03
CA THR A 193 -11.52 -0.41 -11.93
C THR A 193 -12.61 -1.14 -12.72
N TYR A 194 -13.81 -1.13 -12.17
CA TYR A 194 -15.02 -1.62 -12.83
C TYR A 194 -15.70 -0.55 -13.69
N GLU A 195 -15.26 0.70 -13.58
CA GLU A 195 -15.89 1.83 -14.27
C GLU A 195 -15.59 1.89 -15.77
N TRP A 196 -14.64 1.09 -16.23
CA TRP A 196 -14.32 1.00 -17.65
C TRP A 196 -15.29 0.06 -18.39
N PRO A 197 -15.83 0.41 -19.60
CA PRO A 197 -15.68 1.70 -20.28
C PRO A 197 -16.81 2.69 -19.94
N GLY A 198 -17.81 2.29 -19.17
CA GLY A 198 -19.09 2.98 -18.99
C GLY A 198 -19.01 4.37 -18.36
N TYR A 199 -18.03 4.59 -17.49
CA TYR A 199 -17.89 5.83 -16.71
C TYR A 199 -16.65 6.64 -17.09
N VAL A 200 -16.04 6.35 -18.23
CA VAL A 200 -14.88 7.12 -18.70
C VAL A 200 -15.28 8.58 -18.92
N CYS A 201 -14.44 9.49 -18.45
CA CYS A 201 -14.67 10.94 -18.49
C CYS A 201 -15.97 11.36 -17.79
N THR A 202 -16.37 10.68 -16.75
CA THR A 202 -17.45 11.11 -15.86
C THR A 202 -16.90 11.51 -14.49
N LYS A 203 -17.74 12.08 -13.65
CA LYS A 203 -17.37 12.43 -12.26
C LYS A 203 -17.22 11.21 -11.33
N PHE A 204 -17.69 10.06 -11.76
CA PHE A 204 -17.51 8.80 -11.05
C PHE A 204 -16.17 8.22 -11.47
N ASN A 205 -15.21 8.25 -10.56
CA ASN A 205 -13.84 7.92 -10.88
C ASN A 205 -13.12 7.40 -9.62
N ASP A 206 -12.69 6.15 -9.70
CA ASP A 206 -11.88 5.57 -8.64
C ASP A 206 -10.44 6.06 -8.72
N PHE A 207 -9.83 6.32 -7.56
CA PHE A 207 -8.47 6.78 -7.46
C PHE A 207 -7.66 5.87 -6.55
N PHE A 208 -6.44 5.59 -6.97
CA PHE A 208 -5.39 5.16 -6.06
C PHE A 208 -4.42 6.33 -5.85
N VAL A 209 -4.19 6.68 -4.60
CA VAL A 209 -3.29 7.78 -4.23
C VAL A 209 -2.27 7.27 -3.23
N ALA A 210 -0.98 7.49 -3.52
CA ALA A 210 0.10 7.30 -2.58
C ALA A 210 0.55 8.67 -2.05
N LEU A 211 0.41 8.89 -0.76
CA LEU A 211 0.79 10.13 -0.10
C LEU A 211 2.03 9.90 0.76
N GLN A 212 2.92 10.86 0.77
CA GLN A 212 4.09 10.87 1.65
C GLN A 212 4.09 12.13 2.52
N SER A 213 4.34 11.93 3.80
CA SER A 213 4.56 13.04 4.74
C SER A 213 5.85 12.77 5.54
N PRO A 214 6.78 13.72 5.64
CA PRO A 214 6.77 15.01 4.94
C PRO A 214 6.83 14.83 3.42
N ALA A 215 6.34 15.83 2.68
CA ALA A 215 6.37 15.82 1.23
C ALA A 215 7.82 15.64 0.72
N PRO A 216 8.03 14.85 -0.35
CA PRO A 216 9.37 14.66 -0.89
C PRO A 216 9.95 15.98 -1.40
N PRO A 217 11.28 16.15 -1.36
CA PRO A 217 11.95 17.37 -1.82
C PRO A 217 11.76 17.66 -3.33
N SER A 218 11.39 16.66 -4.10
CA SER A 218 11.12 16.76 -5.54
C SER A 218 9.82 16.05 -5.86
N ALA A 219 9.14 16.49 -6.91
CA ALA A 219 7.87 15.91 -7.34
C ALA A 219 7.97 14.38 -7.48
N LEU A 220 7.10 13.68 -6.78
CA LEU A 220 6.99 12.24 -6.84
C LEU A 220 6.69 11.82 -8.30
N ARG A 221 7.53 11.01 -8.90
CA ARG A 221 7.24 10.41 -10.20
C ARG A 221 6.52 9.09 -9.96
N ILE A 222 5.20 9.10 -10.05
CA ILE A 222 4.42 7.87 -10.12
C ILE A 222 4.40 7.44 -11.58
N SER A 223 5.15 6.39 -11.93
CA SER A 223 4.96 5.73 -13.22
C SER A 223 3.95 4.61 -13.04
N ALA A 224 2.71 4.85 -13.40
CA ALA A 224 1.73 3.78 -13.49
C ALA A 224 2.05 2.93 -14.74
N SER A 225 2.39 1.65 -14.55
CA SER A 225 2.33 0.71 -15.65
C SER A 225 0.86 0.44 -15.93
N LYS A 226 0.41 0.64 -17.16
CA LYS A 226 -0.96 0.31 -17.58
C LYS A 226 -1.18 -1.18 -17.35
N SER A 227 -2.01 -1.55 -16.39
CA SER A 227 -2.56 -2.89 -16.35
C SER A 227 -3.67 -2.97 -17.40
N SER A 228 -3.65 -4.01 -18.21
CA SER A 228 -4.71 -4.30 -19.16
C SER A 228 -5.99 -4.58 -18.38
N ALA A 229 -7.08 -3.92 -18.77
CA ALA A 229 -8.40 -4.32 -18.29
C ALA A 229 -8.67 -5.78 -18.68
N MET A 230 -9.17 -6.58 -17.76
CA MET A 230 -9.75 -7.89 -18.05
C MET A 230 -11.21 -7.72 -18.44
#